data_d56184745df2d6932a71e122031a3005
#
_entry.id   d56184745df2d6932a71e122031a3005
#
_cell.length_a   1.000
_cell.length_b   1.000
_cell.length_c   1.000
_cell.angle_alpha   90.00
_cell.angle_beta   90.00
_cell.angle_gamma   90.00
#
_symmetry.space_group_name_H-M   'P 1'
#
loop_
_entity.id
_entity.type
_entity.pdbx_description
1 polymer ?
#
loop_
_entity_poly.entity_id
_entity_poly.type
_entity_poly.pdbx_seq_one_letter_code
_entity_poly.pdbx_strand_id
1 'polypeptide(L)'
;MSPPHDRWQLDVRPRAERQLARLPEKIAAAAAEFITGPLLDNPYRVGHPLRDEYAGQHSARRGREWRVRYRIAEGTHAVIVLDISHRSDTYGN
;
A
#
# COMPACT_ATOMS: atom_id res chain seq x y z
N MET A 1 7.41 14.54 -25.03
CA MET A 1 7.21 14.75 -23.63
C MET A 1 7.46 13.47 -22.82
N SER A 2 8.09 13.64 -21.74
CA SER A 2 8.37 12.49 -20.91
C SER A 2 7.15 12.04 -20.17
N PRO A 3 6.88 10.76 -20.12
CA PRO A 3 5.83 10.28 -19.26
C PRO A 3 6.24 10.53 -17.82
N PRO A 4 5.33 10.41 -16.89
CA PRO A 4 5.68 10.56 -15.48
C PRO A 4 6.55 9.39 -15.04
N HIS A 5 7.73 9.33 -15.62
CA HIS A 5 8.66 8.24 -15.36
C HIS A 5 9.09 8.18 -13.90
N ASP A 6 8.78 9.23 -13.14
CA ASP A 6 9.07 9.21 -11.72
C ASP A 6 8.08 8.39 -10.93
N ARG A 7 6.96 8.08 -11.55
CA ARG A 7 5.98 7.25 -10.86
C ARG A 7 6.50 5.82 -10.79
N TRP A 8 6.22 5.22 -9.64
CA TRP A 8 6.64 3.86 -9.41
C TRP A 8 5.65 2.89 -10.01
N GLN A 9 6.11 1.70 -10.30
CA GLN A 9 5.25 0.64 -10.79
C GLN A 9 4.58 -0.04 -9.61
N LEU A 10 3.39 -0.56 -9.84
CA LEU A 10 2.62 -1.19 -8.79
C LEU A 10 2.62 -2.71 -8.93
N ASP A 11 2.94 -3.39 -7.83
CA ASP A 11 2.87 -4.83 -7.75
C ASP A 11 2.07 -5.17 -6.51
N VAL A 12 0.84 -5.63 -6.70
CA VAL A 12 -0.01 -6.00 -5.58
C VAL A 12 0.07 -7.51 -5.40
N ARG A 13 0.56 -7.94 -4.25
CA ARG A 13 0.71 -9.36 -3.99
C ARG A 13 -0.65 -10.03 -3.83
N PRO A 14 -0.74 -11.33 -4.11
CA PRO A 14 -2.03 -12.04 -4.06
C PRO A 14 -2.78 -11.86 -2.76
N ARG A 15 -2.07 -11.89 -1.64
CA ARG A 15 -2.72 -11.68 -0.35
C ARG A 15 -3.40 -10.31 -0.28
N ALA A 16 -2.68 -9.29 -0.73
CA ALA A 16 -3.23 -7.93 -0.69
C ALA A 16 -4.40 -7.79 -1.65
N GLU A 17 -4.32 -8.47 -2.80
CA GLU A 17 -5.44 -8.45 -3.74
C GLU A 17 -6.69 -9.04 -3.10
N ARG A 18 -6.53 -10.17 -2.41
CA ARG A 18 -7.66 -10.79 -1.76
C ARG A 18 -8.24 -9.93 -0.64
N GLN A 19 -7.35 -9.26 0.09
CA GLN A 19 -7.80 -8.36 1.14
C GLN A 19 -8.56 -7.18 0.57
N LEU A 20 -8.07 -6.62 -0.53
CA LEU A 20 -8.73 -5.51 -1.19
C LEU A 20 -10.14 -5.90 -1.63
N ALA A 21 -10.28 -7.12 -2.15
CA ALA A 21 -11.58 -7.60 -2.61
C ALA A 21 -12.58 -7.77 -1.48
N ARG A 22 -12.10 -7.90 -0.25
CA ARG A 22 -12.99 -8.10 0.90
C ARG A 22 -13.33 -6.82 1.64
N LEU A 23 -12.71 -5.71 1.26
CA LEU A 23 -12.98 -4.45 1.94
C LEU A 23 -14.38 -3.96 1.61
N PRO A 24 -15.01 -3.22 2.54
CA PRO A 24 -16.26 -2.55 2.20
C PRO A 24 -16.04 -1.69 0.97
N GLU A 25 -17.07 -1.56 0.16
CA GLU A 25 -16.96 -0.94 -1.15
C GLU A 25 -16.28 0.43 -1.12
N LYS A 26 -16.68 1.28 -0.19
CA LYS A 26 -16.11 2.62 -0.11
C LYS A 26 -14.64 2.58 0.26
N ILE A 27 -14.30 1.69 1.17
CA ILE A 27 -12.91 1.56 1.60
C ILE A 27 -12.06 0.98 0.47
N ALA A 28 -12.62 0.00 -0.25
CA ALA A 28 -11.91 -0.59 -1.37
C ALA A 28 -11.61 0.45 -2.44
N ALA A 29 -12.57 1.32 -2.72
CA ALA A 29 -12.36 2.39 -3.71
C ALA A 29 -11.28 3.35 -3.25
N ALA A 30 -11.31 3.74 -1.97
CA ALA A 30 -10.31 4.64 -1.43
C ALA A 30 -8.94 4.01 -1.43
N ALA A 31 -8.87 2.72 -1.10
CA ALA A 31 -7.59 2.01 -1.09
C ALA A 31 -7.03 1.90 -2.50
N ALA A 32 -7.88 1.60 -3.47
CA ALA A 32 -7.44 1.51 -4.86
C ALA A 32 -6.92 2.85 -5.34
N GLU A 33 -7.61 3.93 -5.00
CA GLU A 33 -7.16 5.27 -5.36
C GLU A 33 -5.80 5.57 -4.77
N PHE A 34 -5.60 5.20 -3.53
CA PHE A 34 -4.34 5.48 -2.85
C PHE A 34 -3.19 4.70 -3.46
N ILE A 35 -3.37 3.41 -3.68
CA ILE A 35 -2.25 2.58 -4.16
C ILE A 35 -1.93 2.79 -5.63
N THR A 36 -2.87 3.38 -6.39
CA THR A 36 -2.60 3.69 -7.80
C THR A 36 -2.25 5.15 -8.01
N GLY A 37 -2.33 5.97 -6.97
CA GLY A 37 -2.03 7.39 -7.06
C GLY A 37 -0.92 7.81 -6.11
N PRO A 38 -1.28 8.36 -4.94
CA PRO A 38 -0.28 8.92 -4.03
C PRO A 38 0.85 7.95 -3.67
N LEU A 39 0.54 6.67 -3.51
CA LEU A 39 1.57 5.70 -3.16
C LEU A 39 2.64 5.61 -4.25
N LEU A 40 2.22 5.67 -5.50
CA LEU A 40 3.16 5.55 -6.62
C LEU A 40 3.83 6.86 -6.96
N ASP A 41 3.27 7.96 -6.51
CA ASP A 41 3.90 9.26 -6.71
C ASP A 41 5.12 9.41 -5.81
N ASN A 42 4.99 9.02 -4.55
CA ASN A 42 6.11 9.11 -3.63
C ASN A 42 5.94 8.13 -2.47
N PRO A 43 6.36 6.89 -2.66
CA PRO A 43 6.16 5.86 -1.62
C PRO A 43 6.93 6.13 -0.34
N TYR A 44 7.99 6.92 -0.40
CA TYR A 44 8.74 7.26 0.81
C TYR A 44 8.01 8.27 1.68
N ARG A 45 7.22 9.10 1.06
CA ARG A 45 6.58 10.19 1.77
C ARG A 45 5.27 9.80 2.43
N VAL A 46 4.49 8.95 1.77
CA VAL A 46 3.14 8.68 2.25
C VAL A 46 3.08 7.68 3.38
N GLY A 47 4.19 7.02 3.69
CA GLY A 47 4.24 6.08 4.78
C GLY A 47 5.52 6.26 5.57
N HIS A 48 5.74 5.35 6.49
CA HIS A 48 6.95 5.40 7.29
C HIS A 48 7.56 4.00 7.40
N PRO A 49 8.88 3.92 7.57
CA PRO A 49 9.54 2.62 7.64
C PRO A 49 9.19 1.88 8.92
N LEU A 50 9.12 0.58 8.78
CA LEU A 50 8.86 -0.29 9.93
C LEU A 50 10.18 -0.83 10.46
N ARG A 51 10.11 -1.43 11.64
CA ARG A 51 11.30 -1.91 12.32
C ARG A 51 11.20 -3.37 12.65
N ASP A 52 12.28 -3.88 13.22
CA ASP A 52 12.36 -5.24 13.74
C ASP A 52 12.00 -6.25 12.66
N GLU A 53 11.04 -7.10 12.91
CA GLU A 53 10.70 -8.16 11.98
C GLU A 53 10.12 -7.65 10.66
N TYR A 54 9.72 -6.37 10.65
CA TYR A 54 9.19 -5.78 9.43
C TYR A 54 10.17 -4.80 8.79
N ALA A 55 11.43 -4.86 9.21
CA ALA A 55 12.45 -3.98 8.64
C ALA A 55 12.48 -4.14 7.13
N GLY A 56 12.64 -3.02 6.43
CA GLY A 56 12.62 -3.02 4.98
C GLY A 56 11.26 -2.77 4.37
N GLN A 57 10.25 -2.68 5.22
CA GLN A 57 8.89 -2.41 4.77
C GLN A 57 8.45 -1.04 5.26
N HIS A 58 7.39 -0.55 4.63
CA HIS A 58 6.75 0.71 5.01
C HIS A 58 5.28 0.48 5.30
N SER A 59 4.72 1.36 6.10
CA SER A 59 3.30 1.32 6.41
C SER A 59 2.69 2.69 6.19
N ALA A 60 1.59 2.74 5.46
CA ALA A 60 0.84 3.97 5.24
C ALA A 60 -0.55 3.77 5.81
N ARG A 61 -0.88 4.61 6.79
CA ARG A 61 -2.19 4.55 7.43
C ARG A 61 -3.09 5.59 6.80
N ARG A 62 -4.32 5.20 6.52
CA ARG A 62 -5.29 6.12 5.95
C ARG A 62 -6.45 6.24 6.91
N GLY A 63 -6.44 7.34 7.65
CA GLY A 63 -7.40 7.54 8.70
C GLY A 63 -7.27 6.45 9.76
N ARG A 64 -8.40 6.05 10.32
CA ARG A 64 -8.40 4.96 11.28
C ARG A 64 -8.95 3.68 10.70
N GLU A 65 -9.30 3.74 9.41
CA GLU A 65 -10.03 2.65 8.80
C GLU A 65 -9.13 1.56 8.28
N TRP A 66 -8.03 1.93 7.64
CA TRP A 66 -7.23 0.93 6.98
C TRP A 66 -5.79 1.39 6.83
N ARG A 67 -4.94 0.42 6.52
CA ARG A 67 -3.51 0.63 6.42
C ARG A 67 -2.95 -0.27 5.33
N VAL A 68 -1.94 0.24 4.64
CA VAL A 68 -1.26 -0.50 3.58
C VAL A 68 0.18 -0.70 4.00
N ARG A 69 0.64 -1.94 3.93
CA ARG A 69 2.02 -2.27 4.21
C ARG A 69 2.67 -2.66 2.88
N TYR A 70 3.81 -2.09 2.61
CA TYR A 70 4.43 -2.25 1.29
C TYR A 70 5.94 -2.21 1.39
N ARG A 71 6.57 -2.68 0.33
CA ARG A 71 8.02 -2.66 0.18
C ARG A 71 8.37 -1.82 -1.02
N ILE A 72 9.45 -1.05 -0.93
CA ILE A 72 9.90 -0.21 -2.03
C ILE A 72 11.09 -0.90 -2.67
N ALA A 73 10.92 -1.32 -3.91
CA ALA A 73 11.96 -2.02 -4.66
C ALA A 73 12.64 -1.03 -5.59
N GLU A 74 13.75 -0.48 -5.12
CA GLU A 74 14.47 0.55 -5.87
C GLU A 74 14.97 0.06 -7.21
N GLY A 75 15.48 -1.15 -7.23
CA GLY A 75 16.10 -1.67 -8.44
C GLY A 75 15.15 -1.77 -9.61
N THR A 76 13.89 -2.04 -9.34
CA THR A 76 12.88 -2.15 -10.38
C THR A 76 11.93 -0.96 -10.40
N HIS A 77 12.16 -0.02 -9.50
CA HIS A 77 11.32 1.18 -9.38
C HIS A 77 9.87 0.77 -9.17
N ALA A 78 9.66 -0.14 -8.23
CA ALA A 78 8.33 -0.70 -7.99
C ALA A 78 7.96 -0.64 -6.52
N VAL A 79 6.66 -0.51 -6.28
CA VAL A 79 6.09 -0.60 -4.94
C VAL A 79 5.34 -1.92 -4.87
N ILE A 80 5.72 -2.74 -3.91
CA ILE A 80 5.12 -4.05 -3.74
C ILE A 80 4.18 -3.99 -2.55
N VAL A 81 2.89 -4.07 -2.80
CA VAL A 81 1.89 -4.02 -1.74
C VAL A 81 1.74 -5.42 -1.15
N LEU A 82 2.05 -5.54 0.12
CA LEU A 82 2.11 -6.82 0.80
C LEU A 82 0.85 -7.13 1.57
N ASP A 83 0.23 -6.11 2.15
CA ASP A 83 -0.86 -6.32 3.08
C ASP A 83 -1.74 -5.08 3.13
N ILE A 84 -3.04 -5.30 3.07
CA ILE A 84 -4.02 -4.23 3.23
C ILE A 84 -4.92 -4.65 4.36
N SER A 85 -4.75 -4.04 5.54
CA SER A 85 -5.53 -4.43 6.69
C SER A 85 -6.58 -3.38 7.00
N HIS A 86 -7.74 -3.84 7.34
CA HIS A 86 -8.87 -3.01 7.69
C HIS A 86 -9.05 -3.07 9.20
N ARG A 87 -9.63 -2.02 9.74
CA ARG A 87 -9.83 -1.96 11.17
C ARG A 87 -10.53 -3.19 11.73
N SER A 88 -11.54 -3.65 11.02
CA SER A 88 -12.29 -4.80 11.49
C SER A 88 -11.44 -6.07 11.52
N ASP A 89 -10.47 -6.17 10.61
CA ASP A 89 -9.56 -7.30 10.60
C ASP A 89 -8.64 -7.27 11.80
N THR A 90 -8.22 -6.06 12.18
CA THR A 90 -7.31 -5.89 13.29
C THR A 90 -7.96 -6.31 14.61
N TYR A 91 -9.20 -5.99 14.76
CA TYR A 91 -9.90 -6.28 16.02
C TYR A 91 -10.76 -7.52 15.94
N GLY A 92 -10.97 -7.98 14.77
CA GLY A 92 -11.84 -9.12 14.57
C GLY A 92 -11.21 -10.40 14.96
N ASN A 93 -10.39 -10.53 15.24
CA ASN A 93 -9.88 -11.71 15.59
C ASN A 93 -9.74 -12.36 15.72
#